data_e90436c9f14d312f5187ec7f56859ec3
#
_entry.id   e90436c9f14d312f5187ec7f56859ec3
#
_cell.length_a   1.000
_cell.length_b   1.000
_cell.length_c   1.000
_cell.angle_alpha   90.00
_cell.angle_beta   90.00
_cell.angle_gamma   90.00
#
_symmetry.space_group_name_H-M   'P 1'
#
loop_
_entity.id
_entity.type
_entity.pdbx_description
1 polymer ?
#
loop_
_entity_poly.entity_id
_entity_poly.type
_entity_poly.pdbx_seq_one_letter_code
_entity_poly.pdbx_strand_id
1 'polypeptide(L)'
;MTSDQSVNVEIRRLWPPDMEAFRDHLLRLDPKSRHERFGGGMSDDFLVRYAENCFGQGDLLYGAFIDGHMCGVAELRSERAIWSEQAPFGRHIHAEAAFSVENGFRRRGVGEILFRRILRAASNHGVETIEIVCLPDNIGMQRLAEKFKTQFTFEESALTGRLTARRPTAYSLIREVSTDAADFGLSLFDARWRALTER
;
A
#
# COMPACT_ATOMS: atom_id res chain seq x y z
N MET A 1 -33.75 -11.47 -2.75
CA MET A 1 -33.28 -10.20 -2.16
C MET A 1 -31.98 -10.52 -1.44
N THR A 2 -30.87 -10.48 -2.16
CA THR A 2 -29.53 -10.63 -1.57
C THR A 2 -29.14 -9.28 -1.01
N SER A 3 -29.10 -9.18 0.32
CA SER A 3 -28.56 -8.03 1.03
C SER A 3 -27.10 -7.84 0.56
N ASP A 4 -26.87 -6.76 -0.16
CA ASP A 4 -25.54 -6.21 -0.43
C ASP A 4 -24.96 -5.78 0.94
N GLN A 5 -24.34 -6.71 1.64
CA GLN A 5 -23.55 -6.38 2.82
C GLN A 5 -22.30 -5.70 2.30
N SER A 6 -22.33 -4.38 2.30
CA SER A 6 -21.13 -3.57 2.10
C SER A 6 -20.08 -4.04 3.12
N VAL A 7 -19.10 -4.78 2.63
CA VAL A 7 -17.99 -5.26 3.46
C VAL A 7 -17.28 -4.02 4.02
N ASN A 8 -17.30 -3.86 5.33
CA ASN A 8 -16.60 -2.75 5.97
C ASN A 8 -15.09 -2.99 5.86
N VAL A 9 -14.44 -2.24 4.98
CA VAL A 9 -12.99 -2.30 4.78
C VAL A 9 -12.37 -1.16 5.57
N GLU A 10 -11.63 -1.49 6.61
CA GLU A 10 -10.83 -0.54 7.36
C GLU A 10 -9.48 -0.36 6.68
N ILE A 11 -9.06 0.88 6.44
CA ILE A 11 -7.74 1.20 5.91
C ILE A 11 -6.97 2.00 6.95
N ARG A 12 -5.83 1.49 7.35
CA ARG A 12 -4.95 2.19 8.28
C ARG A 12 -3.48 2.15 7.85
N ARG A 13 -2.70 3.11 8.33
CA ARG A 13 -1.25 3.10 8.18
C ARG A 13 -0.67 1.93 8.97
N LEU A 14 0.32 1.27 8.38
CA LEU A 14 1.07 0.22 9.05
C LEU A 14 2.33 0.81 9.70
N TRP A 15 2.62 0.33 10.89
CA TRP A 15 3.77 0.71 11.70
C TRP A 15 4.62 -0.52 12.04
N PRO A 16 5.83 -0.38 12.57
CA PRO A 16 6.67 -1.53 12.89
C PRO A 16 6.00 -2.66 13.68
N PRO A 17 5.07 -2.39 14.63
CA PRO A 17 4.32 -3.47 15.28
C PRO A 17 3.42 -4.30 14.36
N ASP A 18 3.11 -3.80 13.15
CA ASP A 18 2.32 -4.53 12.14
C ASP A 18 3.17 -5.43 11.23
N MET A 19 4.48 -5.47 11.41
CA MET A 19 5.41 -6.19 10.54
C MET A 19 5.02 -7.67 10.37
N GLU A 20 4.64 -8.34 11.45
CA GLU A 20 4.20 -9.73 11.38
C GLU A 20 2.93 -9.91 10.56
N ALA A 21 1.91 -9.05 10.77
CA ALA A 21 0.68 -9.10 9.99
C ALA A 21 0.93 -8.83 8.50
N PHE A 22 1.86 -7.92 8.19
CA PHE A 22 2.27 -7.62 6.81
C PHE A 22 3.02 -8.81 6.19
N ARG A 23 3.99 -9.40 6.91
CA ARG A 23 4.69 -10.63 6.49
C ARG A 23 3.68 -11.75 6.17
N ASP A 24 2.76 -11.99 7.07
CA ASP A 24 1.78 -13.07 6.93
C ASP A 24 0.83 -12.82 5.76
N HIS A 25 0.43 -11.56 5.50
CA HIS A 25 -0.30 -11.19 4.29
C HIS A 25 0.48 -11.57 3.03
N LEU A 26 1.78 -11.24 2.95
CA LEU A 26 2.62 -11.56 1.80
C LEU A 26 2.74 -13.09 1.59
N LEU A 27 2.88 -13.83 2.69
CA LEU A 27 2.97 -15.29 2.65
C LEU A 27 1.67 -15.96 2.18
N ARG A 28 0.50 -15.37 2.45
CA ARG A 28 -0.80 -15.86 1.97
C ARG A 28 -1.11 -15.53 0.50
N LEU A 29 -0.30 -14.68 -0.13
CA LEU A 29 -0.48 -14.41 -1.57
C LEU A 29 -0.24 -15.69 -2.37
N ASP A 30 -1.18 -16.01 -3.26
CA ASP A 30 -1.04 -17.11 -4.20
C ASP A 30 0.10 -16.85 -5.21
N PRO A 31 0.62 -17.86 -5.90
CA PRO A 31 1.77 -17.74 -6.81
C PRO A 31 1.56 -16.68 -7.90
N LYS A 32 0.35 -16.54 -8.42
CA LYS A 32 0.01 -15.53 -9.43
C LYS A 32 0.09 -14.12 -8.83
N SER A 33 -0.47 -13.93 -7.63
CA SER A 33 -0.44 -12.65 -6.91
C SER A 33 1.00 -12.22 -6.57
N ARG A 34 1.86 -13.19 -6.18
CA ARG A 34 3.29 -12.93 -5.95
C ARG A 34 3.99 -12.51 -7.24
N HIS A 35 3.71 -13.23 -8.33
CA HIS A 35 4.27 -12.88 -9.64
C HIS A 35 3.82 -11.47 -10.10
N GLU A 36 2.53 -11.18 -10.02
CA GLU A 36 1.96 -9.87 -10.35
C GLU A 36 2.55 -8.72 -9.51
N ARG A 37 2.90 -9.00 -8.23
CA ARG A 37 3.42 -7.99 -7.29
C ARG A 37 4.93 -7.77 -7.41
N PHE A 38 5.71 -8.81 -7.66
CA PHE A 38 7.17 -8.79 -7.58
C PHE A 38 7.86 -9.05 -8.93
N GLY A 39 7.12 -9.30 -9.99
CA GLY A 39 7.67 -9.61 -11.31
C GLY A 39 8.24 -11.02 -11.43
N GLY A 40 8.09 -11.89 -10.41
CA GLY A 40 8.62 -13.24 -10.39
C GLY A 40 8.07 -14.10 -9.26
N GLY A 41 8.46 -15.38 -9.28
CA GLY A 41 8.12 -16.34 -8.21
C GLY A 41 9.04 -16.12 -7.00
N MET A 42 8.56 -15.39 -5.99
CA MET A 42 9.32 -15.13 -4.76
C MET A 42 9.18 -16.25 -3.75
N SER A 43 10.31 -16.66 -3.15
CA SER A 43 10.32 -17.63 -2.05
C SER A 43 9.77 -17.01 -0.76
N ASP A 44 9.31 -17.84 0.16
CA ASP A 44 8.84 -17.39 1.47
C ASP A 44 9.95 -16.66 2.24
N ASP A 45 11.20 -17.14 2.18
CA ASP A 45 12.36 -16.48 2.79
C ASP A 45 12.61 -15.08 2.24
N PHE A 46 12.37 -14.87 0.94
CA PHE A 46 12.45 -13.53 0.36
C PHE A 46 11.35 -12.63 0.94
N LEU A 47 10.11 -13.11 1.00
CA LEU A 47 8.97 -12.34 1.50
C LEU A 47 9.12 -11.95 2.97
N VAL A 48 9.69 -12.85 3.80
CA VAL A 48 10.01 -12.56 5.20
C VAL A 48 11.00 -11.39 5.30
N ARG A 49 12.16 -11.51 4.63
CA ARG A 49 13.18 -10.44 4.63
C ARG A 49 12.65 -9.13 4.03
N TYR A 50 11.81 -9.22 3.01
CA TYR A 50 11.17 -8.07 2.40
C TYR A 50 10.30 -7.32 3.42
N ALA A 51 9.44 -8.03 4.16
CA ALA A 51 8.58 -7.44 5.17
C ALA A 51 9.38 -6.74 6.28
N GLU A 52 10.47 -7.36 6.75
CA GLU A 52 11.36 -6.80 7.77
C GLU A 52 12.02 -5.49 7.30
N ASN A 53 12.43 -5.43 6.02
CA ASN A 53 13.10 -4.25 5.46
C ASN A 53 12.16 -3.08 5.18
N CYS A 54 10.88 -3.31 4.88
CA CYS A 54 9.94 -2.25 4.53
C CYS A 54 9.74 -1.21 5.64
N PHE A 55 9.79 -1.62 6.91
CA PHE A 55 9.59 -0.71 8.04
C PHE A 55 10.83 0.10 8.43
N GLY A 56 12.00 -0.23 7.89
CA GLY A 56 13.27 0.45 8.18
C GLY A 56 13.65 1.56 7.20
N GLN A 57 12.99 1.67 6.04
CA GLN A 57 13.42 2.53 4.94
C GLN A 57 12.64 3.84 4.79
N GLY A 58 11.68 4.12 5.68
CA GLY A 58 10.87 5.32 5.60
C GLY A 58 9.76 5.25 4.53
N ASP A 59 9.42 4.05 4.08
CA ASP A 59 8.31 3.79 3.19
C ASP A 59 6.96 4.02 3.90
N LEU A 60 5.93 4.36 3.14
CA LEU A 60 4.57 4.47 3.63
C LEU A 60 3.79 3.21 3.26
N LEU A 61 3.35 2.48 4.27
CA LEU A 61 2.57 1.26 4.10
C LEU A 61 1.16 1.46 4.64
N TYR A 62 0.16 1.00 3.89
CA TYR A 62 -1.25 1.02 4.30
C TYR A 62 -1.85 -0.37 4.15
N GLY A 63 -2.43 -0.88 5.23
CA GLY A 63 -3.14 -2.15 5.27
C GLY A 63 -4.65 -1.97 5.09
N ALA A 64 -5.26 -2.90 4.38
CA ALA A 64 -6.70 -3.06 4.31
C ALA A 64 -7.12 -4.23 5.20
N PHE A 65 -8.03 -3.99 6.12
CA PHE A 65 -8.50 -4.99 7.08
C PHE A 65 -10.00 -5.24 6.90
N ILE A 66 -10.40 -6.49 7.00
CA ILE A 66 -11.78 -6.96 7.04
C ILE A 66 -11.87 -7.90 8.23
N ASP A 67 -12.71 -7.59 9.21
CA ASP A 67 -12.88 -8.36 10.45
C ASP A 67 -11.53 -8.67 11.15
N GLY A 68 -10.63 -7.68 11.19
CA GLY A 68 -9.30 -7.80 11.78
C GLY A 68 -8.26 -8.55 10.93
N HIS A 69 -8.67 -9.13 9.80
CA HIS A 69 -7.76 -9.81 8.86
C HIS A 69 -7.18 -8.83 7.83
N MET A 70 -5.86 -8.72 7.74
CA MET A 70 -5.20 -7.94 6.71
C MET A 70 -5.34 -8.65 5.37
N CYS A 71 -6.17 -8.10 4.49
CA CYS A 71 -6.50 -8.70 3.19
C CYS A 71 -5.84 -8.00 1.99
N GLY A 72 -5.20 -6.87 2.21
CA GLY A 72 -4.50 -6.13 1.16
C GLY A 72 -3.56 -5.08 1.72
N VAL A 73 -2.56 -4.72 0.93
CA VAL A 73 -1.55 -3.70 1.27
C VAL A 73 -1.29 -2.81 0.08
N ALA A 74 -1.02 -1.54 0.38
CA ALA A 74 -0.47 -0.57 -0.55
C ALA A 74 0.80 0.04 0.04
N GLU A 75 1.81 0.19 -0.79
CA GLU A 75 3.12 0.71 -0.45
C GLU A 75 3.42 1.94 -1.30
N LEU A 76 3.97 2.97 -0.70
CA LEU A 76 4.52 4.13 -1.39
C LEU A 76 5.99 4.27 -1.01
N ARG A 77 6.86 4.07 -1.99
CA ARG A 77 8.31 4.03 -1.85
C ARG A 77 8.96 5.17 -2.59
N SER A 78 9.99 5.74 -2.01
CA SER A 78 10.83 6.72 -2.66
C SER A 78 12.29 6.35 -2.46
N GLU A 79 13.13 6.60 -3.47
CA GLU A 79 14.59 6.43 -3.38
C GLU A 79 15.20 7.22 -2.22
N ARG A 80 14.50 8.23 -1.73
CA ARG A 80 14.87 9.02 -0.56
C ARG A 80 13.74 8.94 0.43
N ALA A 81 14.08 8.65 1.69
CA ALA A 81 13.09 8.64 2.76
C ALA A 81 12.17 9.86 2.65
N ILE A 82 10.89 9.60 2.39
CA ILE A 82 9.85 10.63 2.22
C ILE A 82 9.80 11.59 3.44
N TRP A 83 10.40 11.16 4.55
CA TRP A 83 10.45 11.84 5.85
C TRP A 83 11.79 12.50 6.19
N SER A 84 12.75 12.57 5.28
CA SER A 84 14.01 13.21 5.65
C SER A 84 13.77 14.72 5.85
N GLU A 85 14.11 15.23 7.03
CA GLU A 85 14.10 16.68 7.35
C GLU A 85 14.94 17.51 6.36
N GLN A 86 15.74 16.85 5.54
CA GLN A 86 16.61 17.42 4.53
C GLN A 86 15.99 17.41 3.11
N ALA A 87 14.71 17.11 2.95
CA ALA A 87 14.04 17.28 1.67
C ALA A 87 13.92 18.78 1.39
N PRO A 88 14.80 19.38 0.54
CA PRO A 88 14.73 20.82 0.30
C PRO A 88 13.43 21.13 -0.42
N PHE A 89 12.74 22.17 0.05
CA PHE A 89 11.61 22.77 -0.64
C PHE A 89 11.96 22.97 -2.12
N GLY A 90 11.14 22.40 -3.02
CA GLY A 90 11.29 22.61 -4.46
C GLY A 90 11.94 21.46 -5.24
N ARG A 91 12.12 20.27 -4.67
CA ARG A 91 12.53 19.08 -5.44
C ARG A 91 11.33 18.23 -5.83
N HIS A 92 11.33 17.78 -7.10
CA HIS A 92 10.39 16.81 -7.62
C HIS A 92 10.61 15.46 -6.93
N ILE A 93 9.71 15.09 -6.00
CA ILE A 93 9.76 13.80 -5.33
C ILE A 93 9.01 12.80 -6.20
N HIS A 94 9.73 11.78 -6.66
CA HIS A 94 9.15 10.63 -7.33
C HIS A 94 9.01 9.48 -6.34
N ALA A 95 7.90 8.79 -6.38
CA ALA A 95 7.66 7.61 -5.56
C ALA A 95 6.98 6.51 -6.38
N GLU A 96 7.35 5.27 -6.11
CA GLU A 96 6.70 4.09 -6.67
C GLU A 96 5.57 3.64 -5.75
N ALA A 97 4.42 3.32 -6.33
CA ALA A 97 3.30 2.72 -5.61
C ALA A 97 3.12 1.25 -6.03
N ALA A 98 3.03 0.39 -5.03
CA ALA A 98 2.81 -1.02 -5.21
C ALA A 98 1.61 -1.51 -4.40
N PHE A 99 0.90 -2.53 -4.92
CA PHE A 99 -0.34 -3.01 -4.35
C PHE A 99 -0.39 -4.53 -4.33
N SER A 100 -0.95 -5.09 -3.26
CA SER A 100 -1.32 -6.50 -3.19
C SER A 100 -2.69 -6.66 -2.53
N VAL A 101 -3.51 -7.56 -3.04
CA VAL A 101 -4.80 -7.94 -2.44
C VAL A 101 -4.95 -9.44 -2.58
N GLU A 102 -5.22 -10.11 -1.47
CA GLU A 102 -5.46 -11.55 -1.45
C GLU A 102 -6.63 -11.92 -2.36
N ASN A 103 -6.51 -13.05 -3.06
CA ASN A 103 -7.46 -13.45 -4.12
C ASN A 103 -8.91 -13.48 -3.64
N GLY A 104 -9.17 -13.99 -2.43
CA GLY A 104 -10.52 -14.07 -1.84
C GLY A 104 -11.17 -12.70 -1.57
N PHE A 105 -10.39 -11.62 -1.57
CA PHE A 105 -10.86 -10.25 -1.30
C PHE A 105 -10.81 -9.33 -2.52
N ARG A 106 -10.36 -9.85 -3.67
CA ARG A 106 -10.39 -9.12 -4.95
C ARG A 106 -11.81 -8.81 -5.38
N ARG A 107 -12.00 -7.79 -6.20
CA ARG A 107 -13.29 -7.34 -6.76
C ARG A 107 -14.31 -6.83 -5.73
N ARG A 108 -13.88 -6.57 -4.49
CA ARG A 108 -14.69 -5.99 -3.41
C ARG A 108 -14.35 -4.52 -3.13
N GLY A 109 -13.65 -3.84 -4.04
CA GLY A 109 -13.28 -2.43 -3.88
C GLY A 109 -12.00 -2.18 -3.07
N VAL A 110 -11.40 -3.20 -2.43
CA VAL A 110 -10.21 -3.07 -1.56
C VAL A 110 -9.07 -2.31 -2.27
N GLY A 111 -8.70 -2.73 -3.47
CA GLY A 111 -7.64 -2.07 -4.24
C GLY A 111 -7.94 -0.61 -4.55
N GLU A 112 -9.20 -0.25 -4.82
CA GLU A 112 -9.59 1.14 -5.10
C GLU A 112 -9.47 2.03 -3.85
N ILE A 113 -9.86 1.52 -2.69
CA ILE A 113 -9.76 2.27 -1.43
C ILE A 113 -8.27 2.46 -1.06
N LEU A 114 -7.44 1.42 -1.19
CA LEU A 114 -6.00 1.49 -1.01
C LEU A 114 -5.36 2.50 -1.96
N PHE A 115 -5.74 2.49 -3.23
CA PHE A 115 -5.22 3.43 -4.23
C PHE A 115 -5.54 4.88 -3.87
N ARG A 116 -6.78 5.16 -3.46
CA ARG A 116 -7.19 6.49 -2.96
C ARG A 116 -6.37 6.92 -1.74
N ARG A 117 -6.04 5.97 -0.86
CA ARG A 117 -5.21 6.25 0.33
C ARG A 117 -3.79 6.63 -0.05
N ILE A 118 -3.18 5.91 -1.00
CA ILE A 118 -1.85 6.22 -1.53
C ILE A 118 -1.82 7.60 -2.19
N LEU A 119 -2.80 7.95 -3.03
CA LEU A 119 -2.85 9.27 -3.66
C LEU A 119 -2.91 10.40 -2.62
N ARG A 120 -3.66 10.20 -1.53
CA ARG A 120 -3.73 11.16 -0.44
C ARG A 120 -2.41 11.27 0.31
N ALA A 121 -1.80 10.13 0.63
CA ALA A 121 -0.51 10.09 1.30
C ALA A 121 0.56 10.78 0.46
N ALA A 122 0.68 10.45 -0.82
CA ALA A 122 1.61 11.07 -1.74
C ALA A 122 1.44 12.60 -1.78
N SER A 123 0.18 13.07 -1.88
CA SER A 123 -0.14 14.49 -1.82
C SER A 123 0.36 15.14 -0.53
N ASN A 124 0.06 14.54 0.63
CA ASN A 124 0.40 15.11 1.94
C ASN A 124 1.91 15.09 2.23
N HIS A 125 2.66 14.20 1.58
CA HIS A 125 4.11 14.07 1.72
C HIS A 125 4.90 14.76 0.60
N GLY A 126 4.24 15.57 -0.23
CA GLY A 126 4.90 16.37 -1.25
C GLY A 126 5.43 15.55 -2.43
N VAL A 127 4.96 14.32 -2.62
CA VAL A 127 5.26 13.51 -3.80
C VAL A 127 4.57 14.15 -4.99
N GLU A 128 5.32 14.46 -6.04
CA GLU A 128 4.76 15.05 -7.26
C GLU A 128 4.34 13.99 -8.27
N THR A 129 5.17 12.97 -8.44
CA THR A 129 4.91 11.90 -9.40
C THR A 129 4.88 10.55 -8.70
N ILE A 130 3.79 9.84 -8.92
CA ILE A 130 3.62 8.45 -8.48
C ILE A 130 3.79 7.57 -9.69
N GLU A 131 4.69 6.61 -9.61
CA GLU A 131 4.92 5.60 -10.63
C GLU A 131 4.32 4.26 -10.19
N ILE A 132 3.72 3.56 -11.13
CA ILE A 132 3.15 2.23 -10.93
C ILE A 132 3.71 1.34 -12.02
N VAL A 133 4.49 0.35 -11.63
CA VAL A 133 5.00 -0.66 -12.55
C VAL A 133 4.17 -1.92 -12.43
N CYS A 134 3.68 -2.45 -13.54
CA CYS A 134 2.95 -3.71 -13.55
C CYS A 134 3.25 -4.55 -14.80
N LEU A 135 3.08 -5.86 -14.65
CA LEU A 135 3.21 -6.77 -15.78
C LEU A 135 2.08 -6.57 -16.80
N PRO A 136 2.32 -6.79 -18.10
CA PRO A 136 1.31 -6.62 -19.15
C PRO A 136 0.09 -7.54 -18.99
N ASP A 137 0.21 -8.66 -18.33
CA ASP A 137 -0.87 -9.59 -18.03
C ASP A 137 -1.63 -9.27 -16.73
N ASN A 138 -1.15 -8.31 -15.92
CA ASN A 138 -1.87 -7.83 -14.73
C ASN A 138 -3.01 -6.87 -15.10
N ILE A 139 -4.02 -7.41 -15.78
CA ILE A 139 -5.21 -6.65 -16.20
C ILE A 139 -5.95 -6.02 -15.00
N GLY A 140 -5.85 -6.66 -13.82
CA GLY A 140 -6.46 -6.15 -12.60
C GLY A 140 -5.89 -4.79 -12.20
N MET A 141 -4.56 -4.65 -12.21
CA MET A 141 -3.87 -3.41 -11.88
C MET A 141 -4.11 -2.32 -12.95
N GLN A 142 -4.05 -2.70 -14.22
CA GLN A 142 -4.32 -1.77 -15.33
C GLN A 142 -5.71 -1.14 -15.19
N ARG A 143 -6.77 -1.95 -15.04
CA ARG A 143 -8.15 -1.46 -14.85
C ARG A 143 -8.31 -0.62 -13.58
N LEU A 144 -7.57 -0.95 -12.52
CA LEU A 144 -7.59 -0.15 -11.30
C LEU A 144 -6.98 1.22 -11.55
N ALA A 145 -5.81 1.28 -12.15
CA ALA A 145 -5.09 2.53 -12.41
C ALA A 145 -5.82 3.41 -13.44
N GLU A 146 -6.46 2.84 -14.47
CA GLU A 146 -7.31 3.55 -15.45
C GLU A 146 -8.43 4.35 -14.78
N LYS A 147 -9.05 3.84 -13.70
CA LYS A 147 -10.05 4.59 -12.92
C LYS A 147 -9.52 5.91 -12.36
N PHE A 148 -8.22 5.99 -12.16
CA PHE A 148 -7.51 7.18 -11.66
C PHE A 148 -6.82 7.98 -12.78
N LYS A 149 -7.19 7.69 -14.04
CA LYS A 149 -6.66 8.36 -15.24
C LYS A 149 -5.15 8.17 -15.43
N THR A 150 -4.61 7.05 -14.97
CA THR A 150 -3.22 6.69 -15.22
C THR A 150 -3.03 6.38 -16.69
N GLN A 151 -1.99 6.97 -17.29
CA GLN A 151 -1.55 6.64 -18.64
C GLN A 151 -0.39 5.67 -18.54
N PHE A 152 -0.53 4.51 -19.16
CA PHE A 152 0.53 3.51 -19.20
C PHE A 152 1.37 3.66 -20.46
N THR A 153 2.68 3.54 -20.29
CA THR A 153 3.66 3.43 -21.35
C THR A 153 4.31 2.05 -21.25
N PHE A 154 4.50 1.37 -22.37
CA PHE A 154 5.22 0.10 -22.37
C PHE A 154 6.72 0.40 -22.38
N GLU A 155 7.42 0.00 -21.34
CA GLU A 155 8.86 0.21 -21.17
C GLU A 155 9.51 -1.15 -20.90
N GLU A 156 10.49 -1.53 -21.75
CA GLU A 156 11.21 -2.82 -21.70
C GLU A 156 10.27 -4.04 -21.73
N SER A 157 9.84 -4.54 -20.58
CA SER A 157 8.96 -5.71 -20.45
C SER A 157 7.79 -5.47 -19.51
N ALA A 158 7.59 -4.23 -19.05
CA ALA A 158 6.55 -3.84 -18.10
C ALA A 158 5.74 -2.65 -18.61
N LEU A 159 4.60 -2.43 -17.98
CA LEU A 159 3.78 -1.24 -18.16
C LEU A 159 4.08 -0.27 -17.02
N THR A 160 4.55 0.92 -17.37
CA THR A 160 4.80 1.99 -16.40
C THR A 160 3.70 3.04 -16.51
N GLY A 161 2.97 3.21 -15.43
CA GLY A 161 1.93 4.23 -15.30
C GLY A 161 2.39 5.38 -14.43
N ARG A 162 2.17 6.63 -14.86
CA ARG A 162 2.54 7.83 -14.10
C ARG A 162 1.33 8.66 -13.76
N LEU A 163 1.28 9.11 -12.50
CA LEU A 163 0.25 10.01 -11.99
C LEU A 163 0.90 11.20 -11.27
N THR A 164 0.27 12.37 -11.44
CA THR A 164 0.67 13.56 -10.67
C THR A 164 -0.19 13.65 -9.41
N ALA A 165 0.46 13.74 -8.25
CA ALA A 165 -0.24 13.95 -6.99
C ALA A 165 -0.74 15.40 -6.90
N ARG A 166 -1.90 15.59 -6.26
CA ARG A 166 -2.46 16.93 -6.02
C ARG A 166 -1.69 17.61 -4.90
N ARG A 167 -1.72 18.95 -4.86
CA ARG A 167 -1.17 19.68 -3.72
C ARG A 167 -1.97 19.39 -2.44
N PRO A 168 -1.30 19.24 -1.29
CA PRO A 168 -1.99 19.04 -0.03
C PRO A 168 -2.79 20.27 0.39
N THR A 169 -3.83 20.05 1.19
CA THR A 169 -4.58 21.13 1.86
C THR A 169 -4.26 21.10 3.35
N ALA A 170 -4.41 22.23 4.04
CA ALA A 170 -4.22 22.28 5.50
C ALA A 170 -5.12 21.25 6.22
N TYR A 171 -6.36 21.09 5.76
CA TYR A 171 -7.27 20.07 6.29
C TYR A 171 -6.77 18.65 6.08
N SER A 172 -6.22 18.32 4.89
CA SER A 172 -5.70 16.98 4.61
C SER A 172 -4.50 16.64 5.48
N LEU A 173 -3.63 17.63 5.75
CA LEU A 173 -2.46 17.45 6.61
C LEU A 173 -2.85 17.21 8.08
N ILE A 174 -3.76 18.02 8.64
CA ILE A 174 -4.24 17.85 10.01
C ILE A 174 -4.90 16.47 10.16
N ARG A 175 -5.75 16.09 9.20
CA ARG A 175 -6.40 14.78 9.20
C ARG A 175 -5.39 13.63 9.13
N GLU A 176 -4.34 13.75 8.33
CA GLU A 176 -3.28 12.73 8.23
C GLU A 176 -2.62 12.51 9.58
N VAL A 177 -2.15 13.57 10.25
CA VAL A 177 -1.50 13.48 11.55
C VAL A 177 -2.42 12.83 12.60
N SER A 178 -3.70 13.23 12.64
CA SER A 178 -4.66 12.65 13.59
C SER A 178 -4.93 11.18 13.31
N THR A 179 -5.05 10.81 12.03
CA THR A 179 -5.27 9.42 11.62
C THR A 179 -4.04 8.56 11.91
N ASP A 180 -2.84 9.04 11.59
CA ASP A 180 -1.59 8.33 11.83
C ASP A 180 -1.37 8.04 13.32
N ALA A 181 -1.72 8.98 14.20
CA ALA A 181 -1.63 8.77 15.65
C ALA A 181 -2.61 7.68 16.13
N ALA A 182 -3.84 7.66 15.61
CA ALA A 182 -4.81 6.61 15.91
C ALA A 182 -4.36 5.26 15.36
N ASP A 183 -3.87 5.21 14.13
CA ASP A 183 -3.38 4.01 13.46
C ASP A 183 -2.20 3.40 14.23
N PHE A 184 -1.29 4.23 14.77
CA PHE A 184 -0.20 3.77 15.61
C PHE A 184 -0.70 3.12 16.90
N GLY A 185 -1.70 3.71 17.56
CA GLY A 185 -2.34 3.13 18.74
C GLY A 185 -2.97 1.77 18.45
N LEU A 186 -3.69 1.64 17.34
CA LEU A 186 -4.27 0.37 16.90
C LEU A 186 -3.20 -0.69 16.58
N SER A 187 -2.11 -0.30 15.92
CA SER A 187 -0.99 -1.19 15.63
C SER A 187 -0.39 -1.81 16.89
N LEU A 188 -0.18 -0.99 17.93
CA LEU A 188 0.32 -1.47 19.22
C LEU A 188 -0.68 -2.42 19.91
N PHE A 189 -1.96 -2.09 19.86
CA PHE A 189 -3.02 -2.91 20.44
C PHE A 189 -3.08 -4.27 19.74
N ASP A 190 -3.13 -4.30 18.42
CA ASP A 190 -3.21 -5.53 17.62
C ASP A 190 -1.98 -6.43 17.81
N ALA A 191 -0.79 -5.84 17.86
CA ALA A 191 0.44 -6.58 18.11
C ALA A 191 0.42 -7.25 19.51
N ARG A 192 -0.05 -6.50 20.53
CA ARG A 192 -0.18 -7.04 21.86
C ARG A 192 -1.25 -8.13 21.96
N TRP A 193 -2.37 -7.96 21.27
CA TRP A 193 -3.45 -8.94 21.22
C TRP A 193 -2.97 -10.24 20.58
N ARG A 194 -2.28 -10.19 19.44
CA ARG A 194 -1.68 -11.37 18.80
C ARG A 194 -0.75 -12.11 19.74
N ALA A 195 0.18 -11.41 20.40
CA ALA A 195 1.11 -12.02 21.33
C ALA A 195 0.45 -12.73 22.54
N LEU A 196 -0.82 -12.40 22.84
CA LEU A 196 -1.59 -13.04 23.91
C LEU A 196 -2.42 -14.23 23.42
N THR A 197 -2.81 -14.24 22.15
CA THR A 197 -3.71 -15.27 21.57
C THR A 197 -2.97 -16.40 20.86
N GLU A 198 -1.70 -16.21 20.50
CA GLU A 198 -0.85 -17.21 19.85
C GLU A 198 0.03 -18.03 20.84
N ARG A 199 -0.24 -17.91 22.15
CA ARG A 199 0.34 -18.75 23.21
C ARG A 199 -0.61 -19.89 23.59
#